data_0158b60aeb0b8961f587e2821a874c0b
#
_entry.id   0158b60aeb0b8961f587e2821a874c0b
#
_cell.length_a   1.000
_cell.length_b   1.000
_cell.length_c   1.000
_cell.angle_alpha   90.00
_cell.angle_beta   90.00
_cell.angle_gamma   90.00
#
_symmetry.space_group_name_H-M   'P 1'
#
loop_
_entity.id
_entity.type
_entity.pdbx_description
1 polymer ?
#
loop_
_entity_poly.entity_id
_entity_poly.type
_entity_poly.pdbx_seq_one_letter_code
_entity_poly.pdbx_strand_id
1 'polypeptide(L)'
;MSQSLSHAQLDAARFIQERVRTVENWPQPSVQFHDITPVLQDRCALRTLIDLFVQRYIDAKLNTIAGLDARGFIIGPILAYELSLGFVPIRKKGQAAVQDKTISQSYDLEYGSATVEIHEDACKPGDRIVIVDDLVATDGTMMAGKILLERLGANVVEAAAIIDLPDLVGSKLLREAGVPLYTVCEFAGY
;
A
#
# COMPACT_ATOMS: atom_id res chain seq x y z
N MET A 1 15.77 -8.70 -10.17
CA MET A 1 16.03 -10.06 -9.64
C MET A 1 15.02 -10.31 -8.52
N SER A 2 14.05 -11.19 -8.71
CA SER A 2 13.12 -11.60 -7.65
C SER A 2 13.92 -12.39 -6.61
N GLN A 3 14.06 -11.83 -5.40
CA GLN A 3 14.63 -12.58 -4.28
C GLN A 3 13.60 -13.65 -3.88
N SER A 4 13.98 -14.92 -3.97
CA SER A 4 13.15 -16.00 -3.42
C SER A 4 13.05 -15.80 -1.90
N LEU A 5 11.82 -15.80 -1.39
CA LEU A 5 11.55 -15.72 0.05
C LEU A 5 12.20 -16.92 0.77
N SER A 6 12.77 -16.70 1.94
CA SER A 6 13.25 -17.77 2.82
C SER A 6 12.07 -18.56 3.39
N HIS A 7 12.32 -19.81 3.85
CA HIS A 7 11.28 -20.63 4.51
C HIS A 7 10.62 -19.86 5.68
N ALA A 8 11.40 -19.16 6.50
CA ALA A 8 10.87 -18.38 7.61
C ALA A 8 9.95 -17.23 7.15
N GLN A 9 10.26 -16.58 6.02
CA GLN A 9 9.39 -15.54 5.45
C GLN A 9 8.10 -16.13 4.87
N LEU A 10 8.15 -17.30 4.26
CA LEU A 10 6.96 -18.01 3.77
C LEU A 10 6.04 -18.43 4.92
N ASP A 11 6.61 -18.95 6.01
CA ASP A 11 5.86 -19.32 7.21
C ASP A 11 5.21 -18.08 7.86
N ALA A 12 5.95 -16.95 7.92
CA ALA A 12 5.43 -15.69 8.42
C ALA A 12 4.29 -15.13 7.54
N ALA A 13 4.43 -15.18 6.22
CA ALA A 13 3.39 -14.76 5.27
C ALA A 13 2.12 -15.62 5.43
N ARG A 14 2.27 -16.94 5.54
CA ARG A 14 1.17 -17.87 5.79
C ARG A 14 0.47 -17.58 7.13
N PHE A 15 1.24 -17.31 8.18
CA PHE A 15 0.71 -16.93 9.49
C PHE A 15 -0.16 -15.67 9.43
N ILE A 16 0.21 -14.67 8.60
CA ILE A 16 -0.60 -13.47 8.35
C ILE A 16 -1.84 -13.84 7.55
N GLN A 17 -1.70 -14.59 6.44
CA GLN A 17 -2.79 -14.99 5.56
C GLN A 17 -3.91 -15.72 6.33
N GLU A 18 -3.58 -16.64 7.23
CA GLU A 18 -4.52 -17.38 8.07
C GLU A 18 -5.32 -16.50 9.04
N ARG A 19 -4.88 -15.25 9.28
CA ARG A 19 -5.54 -14.28 10.17
C ARG A 19 -6.35 -13.22 9.44
N VAL A 20 -6.21 -13.12 8.13
CA VAL A 20 -7.12 -12.29 7.32
C VAL A 20 -8.48 -12.94 7.33
N ARG A 21 -9.51 -12.17 7.67
CA ARG A 21 -10.88 -12.64 7.68
C ARG A 21 -11.53 -12.39 6.33
N THR A 22 -12.05 -13.45 5.68
CA THR A 22 -12.86 -13.30 4.48
C THR A 22 -14.32 -13.15 4.87
N VAL A 23 -14.96 -12.07 4.41
CA VAL A 23 -16.40 -11.81 4.58
C VAL A 23 -17.05 -11.91 3.20
N GLU A 24 -17.88 -12.95 3.03
CA GLU A 24 -18.56 -13.18 1.78
C GLU A 24 -19.73 -12.21 1.57
N ASN A 25 -19.99 -11.85 0.30
CA ASN A 25 -21.11 -11.02 -0.11
C ASN A 25 -21.14 -9.63 0.56
N TRP A 26 -20.00 -9.01 0.79
CA TRP A 26 -19.88 -7.66 1.34
C TRP A 26 -18.88 -6.80 0.52
N PRO A 27 -19.18 -5.52 0.23
CA PRO A 27 -20.41 -4.74 0.54
C PRO A 27 -21.60 -5.07 -0.37
N GLN A 28 -21.43 -5.92 -1.36
CA GLN A 28 -22.47 -6.35 -2.29
C GLN A 28 -22.35 -7.86 -2.60
N PRO A 29 -23.42 -8.49 -3.13
CA PRO A 29 -23.37 -9.89 -3.52
C PRO A 29 -22.19 -10.19 -4.47
N SER A 30 -21.60 -11.36 -4.32
CA SER A 30 -20.45 -11.87 -5.07
C SER A 30 -19.09 -11.22 -4.74
N VAL A 31 -19.01 -10.21 -3.88
CA VAL A 31 -17.75 -9.64 -3.42
C VAL A 31 -17.25 -10.39 -2.18
N GLN A 32 -15.99 -10.80 -2.20
CA GLN A 32 -15.26 -11.31 -1.03
C GLN A 32 -14.41 -10.20 -0.46
N PHE A 33 -14.77 -9.73 0.72
CA PHE A 33 -14.01 -8.70 1.42
C PHE A 33 -12.96 -9.32 2.34
N HIS A 34 -11.71 -8.94 2.17
CA HIS A 34 -10.60 -9.40 2.99
C HIS A 34 -10.28 -8.37 4.08
N ASP A 35 -10.70 -8.68 5.30
CA ASP A 35 -10.57 -7.82 6.47
C ASP A 35 -9.27 -8.12 7.22
N ILE A 36 -8.39 -7.13 7.28
CA ILE A 36 -7.13 -7.21 8.02
C ILE A 36 -7.26 -6.89 9.51
N THR A 37 -8.45 -6.51 9.99
CA THR A 37 -8.66 -6.14 11.40
C THR A 37 -8.16 -7.19 12.38
N PRO A 38 -8.38 -8.51 12.17
CA PRO A 38 -7.83 -9.52 13.06
C PRO A 38 -6.29 -9.55 13.08
N VAL A 39 -5.63 -9.23 11.95
CA VAL A 39 -4.16 -9.11 11.90
C VAL A 39 -3.70 -7.94 12.76
N LEU A 40 -4.40 -6.81 12.71
CA LEU A 40 -4.06 -5.62 13.50
C LEU A 40 -4.33 -5.79 15.00
N GLN A 41 -5.34 -6.60 15.37
CA GLN A 41 -5.72 -6.87 16.76
C GLN A 41 -4.81 -7.90 17.45
N ASP A 42 -4.19 -8.80 16.69
CA ASP A 42 -3.24 -9.79 17.22
C ASP A 42 -1.84 -9.17 17.31
N ARG A 43 -1.32 -9.02 18.53
CA ARG A 43 0.02 -8.44 18.76
C ARG A 43 1.14 -9.17 18.03
N CYS A 44 1.04 -10.49 17.91
CA CYS A 44 2.05 -11.29 17.23
C CYS A 44 1.93 -11.14 15.71
N ALA A 45 0.71 -11.12 15.18
CA ALA A 45 0.48 -10.93 13.74
C ALA A 45 0.89 -9.53 13.30
N LEU A 46 0.50 -8.48 14.02
CA LEU A 46 0.92 -7.11 13.70
C LEU A 46 2.44 -6.98 13.72
N ARG A 47 3.12 -7.53 14.75
CA ARG A 47 4.58 -7.51 14.82
C ARG A 47 5.20 -8.26 13.65
N THR A 48 4.74 -9.47 13.36
CA THR A 48 5.24 -10.30 12.23
C THR A 48 5.05 -9.57 10.90
N LEU A 49 3.89 -8.94 10.68
CA LEU A 49 3.61 -8.16 9.49
C LEU A 49 4.61 -7.02 9.29
N ILE A 50 4.82 -6.23 10.34
CA ILE A 50 5.78 -5.11 10.28
C ILE A 50 7.21 -5.62 10.08
N ASP A 51 7.61 -6.70 10.75
CA ASP A 51 8.95 -7.29 10.59
C ASP A 51 9.21 -7.77 9.14
N LEU A 52 8.19 -8.32 8.44
CA LEU A 52 8.30 -8.66 7.02
C LEU A 52 8.60 -7.44 6.15
N PHE A 53 7.90 -6.33 6.35
CA PHE A 53 8.15 -5.09 5.63
C PHE A 53 9.51 -4.48 6.00
N VAL A 54 9.89 -4.48 7.28
CA VAL A 54 11.20 -3.99 7.74
C VAL A 54 12.32 -4.79 7.09
N GLN A 55 12.26 -6.12 7.09
CA GLN A 55 13.25 -6.97 6.43
C GLN A 55 13.36 -6.69 4.93
N ARG A 56 12.24 -6.36 4.28
CA ARG A 56 12.22 -5.99 2.86
C ARG A 56 12.95 -4.68 2.58
N TYR A 57 12.79 -3.68 3.45
CA TYR A 57 13.15 -2.30 3.15
C TYR A 57 14.34 -1.76 3.93
N ILE A 58 14.88 -2.45 4.92
CA ILE A 58 15.96 -1.93 5.77
C ILE A 58 17.21 -1.51 4.99
N ASP A 59 17.53 -2.19 3.89
CA ASP A 59 18.67 -1.89 3.02
C ASP A 59 18.28 -1.15 1.73
N ALA A 60 17.00 -0.78 1.56
CA ALA A 60 16.49 -0.22 0.30
C ALA A 60 16.87 1.25 0.08
N LYS A 61 17.55 1.90 1.06
CA LYS A 61 17.96 3.31 1.00
C LYS A 61 16.78 4.23 0.66
N LEU A 62 15.67 4.07 1.38
CA LEU A 62 14.49 4.90 1.27
C LEU A 62 14.68 6.22 2.01
N ASN A 63 13.95 7.25 1.58
CA ASN A 63 13.85 8.53 2.27
C ASN A 63 12.54 8.64 3.05
N THR A 64 11.48 8.04 2.54
CA THR A 64 10.12 8.22 3.07
C THR A 64 9.24 7.03 2.72
N ILE A 65 8.25 6.77 3.57
CA ILE A 65 7.13 5.87 3.30
C ILE A 65 5.90 6.74 2.98
N ALA A 66 5.18 6.43 1.92
CA ALA A 66 3.89 7.04 1.62
C ALA A 66 2.77 6.04 1.88
N GLY A 67 1.69 6.46 2.51
CA GLY A 67 0.54 5.60 2.80
C GLY A 67 -0.75 6.15 2.21
N LEU A 68 -1.60 5.26 1.71
CA LEU A 68 -2.91 5.60 1.17
C LEU A 68 -3.99 5.62 2.27
N ASP A 69 -4.91 6.57 2.18
CA ASP A 69 -6.09 6.68 3.04
C ASP A 69 -7.07 5.53 2.73
N ALA A 70 -7.47 4.73 3.71
CA ALA A 70 -7.30 4.91 5.17
C ALA A 70 -6.33 3.89 5.79
N ARG A 71 -6.22 2.66 5.27
CA ARG A 71 -5.50 1.57 5.97
C ARG A 71 -4.00 1.62 5.78
N GLY A 72 -3.52 2.24 4.70
CA GLY A 72 -2.11 2.60 4.56
C GLY A 72 -1.60 3.55 5.66
N PHE A 73 -2.52 4.31 6.30
CA PHE A 73 -2.17 5.18 7.44
C PHE A 73 -1.96 4.42 8.75
N ILE A 74 -2.34 3.16 8.81
CA ILE A 74 -2.06 2.31 9.97
C ILE A 74 -0.67 1.70 9.84
N ILE A 75 -0.38 1.12 8.68
CA ILE A 75 0.86 0.37 8.45
C ILE A 75 2.03 1.31 8.16
N GLY A 76 1.80 2.32 7.32
CA GLY A 76 2.84 3.23 6.85
C GLY A 76 3.60 3.95 7.95
N PRO A 77 2.94 4.61 8.91
CA PRO A 77 3.63 5.27 10.03
C PRO A 77 4.43 4.32 10.92
N ILE A 78 3.93 3.10 11.16
CA ILE A 78 4.66 2.11 11.96
C ILE A 78 5.93 1.69 11.21
N LEU A 79 5.81 1.41 9.91
CA LEU A 79 6.95 1.04 9.07
C LEU A 79 7.97 2.19 8.98
N ALA A 80 7.50 3.43 8.78
CA ALA A 80 8.36 4.61 8.76
C ALA A 80 9.13 4.77 10.07
N TYR A 81 8.46 4.60 11.21
CA TYR A 81 9.08 4.65 12.54
C TYR A 81 10.17 3.57 12.72
N GLU A 82 9.87 2.31 12.39
CA GLU A 82 10.83 1.19 12.51
C GLU A 82 12.06 1.38 11.60
N LEU A 83 11.87 2.00 10.43
CA LEU A 83 12.96 2.31 9.49
C LEU A 83 13.63 3.67 9.72
N SER A 84 13.19 4.45 10.73
CA SER A 84 13.67 5.82 11.00
C SER A 84 13.51 6.76 9.81
N LEU A 85 12.37 6.69 9.12
CA LEU A 85 12.00 7.47 7.95
C LEU A 85 10.83 8.42 8.23
N GLY A 86 10.61 9.38 7.33
CA GLY A 86 9.40 10.19 7.31
C GLY A 86 8.19 9.43 6.75
N PHE A 87 6.98 9.99 6.97
CA PHE A 87 5.74 9.45 6.45
C PHE A 87 4.97 10.53 5.67
N VAL A 88 4.51 10.19 4.46
CA VAL A 88 3.67 11.03 3.60
C VAL A 88 2.26 10.44 3.53
N PRO A 89 1.24 11.13 4.05
CA PRO A 89 -0.15 10.73 3.89
C PRO A 89 -0.68 11.13 2.51
N ILE A 90 -1.12 10.15 1.72
CA ILE A 90 -1.89 10.36 0.48
C ILE A 90 -3.36 10.25 0.85
N ARG A 91 -4.09 11.38 0.80
CA ARG A 91 -5.45 11.50 1.32
C ARG A 91 -6.48 11.45 0.20
N LYS A 92 -7.71 11.09 0.56
CA LYS A 92 -8.87 11.37 -0.29
C LYS A 92 -9.07 12.87 -0.40
N LYS A 93 -9.49 13.37 -1.56
CA LYS A 93 -9.66 14.79 -1.83
C LYS A 93 -10.56 15.48 -0.81
N GLY A 94 -10.14 16.67 -0.39
CA GLY A 94 -10.87 17.50 0.57
C GLY A 94 -10.54 17.19 2.03
N GLN A 95 -9.58 16.32 2.31
CA GLN A 95 -9.18 15.98 3.67
C GLN A 95 -7.83 16.58 4.10
N ALA A 96 -7.14 17.27 3.20
CA ALA A 96 -5.94 18.00 3.56
C ALA A 96 -6.28 19.31 4.28
N ALA A 97 -5.52 19.63 5.34
CA ALA A 97 -5.78 20.81 6.17
C ALA A 97 -5.49 22.13 5.44
N VAL A 98 -4.59 22.13 4.46
CA VAL A 98 -4.17 23.30 3.66
C VAL A 98 -4.44 22.98 2.19
N GLN A 99 -5.71 23.17 1.77
CA GLN A 99 -6.19 22.73 0.45
C GLN A 99 -5.57 23.50 -0.72
N ASP A 100 -5.17 24.75 -0.53
CA ASP A 100 -4.53 25.61 -1.54
C ASP A 100 -3.04 25.28 -1.80
N LYS A 101 -2.49 24.34 -1.06
CA LYS A 101 -1.11 23.84 -1.22
C LYS A 101 -1.08 22.34 -1.42
N THR A 102 -2.03 21.82 -2.16
CA THR A 102 -2.10 20.41 -2.51
C THR A 102 -2.13 20.21 -4.02
N ILE A 103 -1.56 19.09 -4.46
CA ILE A 103 -1.79 18.56 -5.80
C ILE A 103 -2.69 17.34 -5.72
N SER A 104 -3.51 17.13 -6.73
CA SER A 104 -4.46 16.04 -6.77
C SER A 104 -4.37 15.24 -8.06
N GLN A 105 -4.79 13.96 -7.97
CA GLN A 105 -4.88 13.03 -9.08
C GLN A 105 -6.18 12.25 -9.00
N SER A 106 -6.97 12.31 -10.07
CA SER A 106 -8.16 11.47 -10.21
C SER A 106 -7.80 10.12 -10.83
N TYR A 107 -8.58 9.12 -10.47
CA TYR A 107 -8.49 7.77 -11.03
C TYR A 107 -9.89 7.17 -11.12
N ASP A 108 -10.04 6.23 -12.06
CA ASP A 108 -11.31 5.58 -12.31
C ASP A 108 -11.54 4.46 -11.30
N LEU A 109 -12.77 4.34 -10.83
CA LEU A 109 -13.30 3.22 -10.06
C LEU A 109 -14.14 2.34 -10.99
N GLU A 110 -14.51 1.17 -10.54
CA GLU A 110 -15.48 0.31 -11.25
C GLU A 110 -16.80 1.06 -11.48
N TYR A 111 -17.18 1.91 -10.51
CA TYR A 111 -18.35 2.80 -10.63
C TYR A 111 -17.96 4.24 -10.25
N GLY A 112 -17.69 5.08 -11.26
CA GLY A 112 -17.36 6.48 -11.08
C GLY A 112 -15.87 6.77 -11.06
N SER A 113 -15.48 7.85 -10.38
CA SER A 113 -14.09 8.25 -10.20
C SER A 113 -13.83 8.72 -8.77
N ALA A 114 -12.60 8.55 -8.32
CA ALA A 114 -12.14 9.11 -7.05
C ALA A 114 -10.91 9.99 -7.27
N THR A 115 -10.55 10.76 -6.27
CA THR A 115 -9.40 11.66 -6.34
C THR A 115 -8.63 11.57 -5.04
N VAL A 116 -7.32 11.43 -5.15
CA VAL A 116 -6.38 11.55 -4.03
C VAL A 116 -5.58 12.84 -4.13
N GLU A 117 -5.07 13.31 -3.00
CA GLU A 117 -4.30 14.55 -2.87
C GLU A 117 -3.14 14.38 -1.90
N ILE A 118 -2.07 15.14 -2.13
CA ILE A 118 -0.92 15.30 -1.23
C ILE A 118 -0.53 16.77 -1.15
N HIS A 119 0.17 17.16 -0.09
CA HIS A 119 0.78 18.49 0.00
C HIS A 119 1.90 18.67 -1.02
N GLU A 120 2.09 19.88 -1.55
CA GLU A 120 3.14 20.20 -2.53
C GLU A 120 4.55 20.03 -1.96
N ASP A 121 4.71 20.12 -0.66
CA ASP A 121 5.95 19.95 0.09
C ASP A 121 6.12 18.55 0.72
N ALA A 122 5.29 17.56 0.29
CA ALA A 122 5.25 16.24 0.87
C ALA A 122 6.58 15.45 0.72
N CYS A 123 7.33 15.71 -0.34
CA CYS A 123 8.61 15.07 -0.59
C CYS A 123 9.53 16.00 -1.40
N LYS A 124 10.79 15.61 -1.53
CA LYS A 124 11.79 16.36 -2.30
C LYS A 124 12.10 15.64 -3.62
N PRO A 125 12.49 16.38 -4.67
CA PRO A 125 12.98 15.76 -5.89
C PRO A 125 14.13 14.78 -5.60
N GLY A 126 14.02 13.58 -6.17
CA GLY A 126 14.98 12.49 -5.98
C GLY A 126 14.73 11.61 -4.75
N ASP A 127 13.80 11.95 -3.86
CA ASP A 127 13.44 11.08 -2.74
C ASP A 127 12.98 9.69 -3.23
N ARG A 128 13.50 8.66 -2.59
CA ARG A 128 13.15 7.26 -2.84
C ARG A 128 12.03 6.85 -1.90
N ILE A 129 10.88 6.51 -2.46
CA ILE A 129 9.63 6.31 -1.70
C ILE A 129 9.05 4.94 -2.01
N VAL A 130 8.54 4.28 -0.97
CA VAL A 130 7.64 3.12 -1.08
C VAL A 130 6.23 3.58 -0.76
N ILE A 131 5.25 3.20 -1.60
CA ILE A 131 3.83 3.43 -1.33
C ILE A 131 3.26 2.18 -0.66
N VAL A 132 2.54 2.35 0.45
CA VAL A 132 1.94 1.24 1.19
C VAL A 132 0.43 1.37 1.32
N ASP A 133 -0.26 0.24 1.21
CA ASP A 133 -1.68 0.08 1.55
C ASP A 133 -1.94 -1.31 2.12
N ASP A 134 -3.18 -1.62 2.45
CA ASP A 134 -3.56 -2.95 2.94
C ASP A 134 -3.75 -3.95 1.79
N LEU A 135 -4.31 -3.54 0.67
CA LEU A 135 -4.55 -4.43 -0.46
C LEU A 135 -4.38 -3.73 -1.82
N VAL A 136 -4.10 -4.52 -2.84
CA VAL A 136 -4.11 -4.11 -4.25
C VAL A 136 -5.35 -4.69 -4.92
N ALA A 137 -6.26 -3.80 -5.32
CA ALA A 137 -7.51 -4.14 -6.01
C ALA A 137 -7.57 -3.54 -7.43
N THR A 138 -8.75 -3.09 -7.85
CA THR A 138 -9.00 -2.55 -9.19
C THR A 138 -8.84 -1.04 -9.32
N ASP A 139 -8.97 -0.32 -8.22
CA ASP A 139 -9.32 1.11 -8.16
C ASP A 139 -8.19 2.10 -8.50
N GLY A 140 -7.02 1.63 -8.90
CA GLY A 140 -5.96 2.52 -9.37
C GLY A 140 -5.40 3.50 -8.32
N THR A 141 -5.80 3.39 -7.06
CA THR A 141 -5.40 4.31 -5.98
C THR A 141 -3.89 4.38 -5.81
N MET A 142 -3.21 3.23 -5.86
CA MET A 142 -1.73 3.18 -5.80
C MET A 142 -1.08 3.87 -7.01
N MET A 143 -1.67 3.72 -8.20
CA MET A 143 -1.20 4.42 -9.41
C MET A 143 -1.38 5.92 -9.29
N ALA A 144 -2.51 6.39 -8.78
CA ALA A 144 -2.73 7.81 -8.55
C ALA A 144 -1.74 8.40 -7.53
N GLY A 145 -1.48 7.66 -6.45
CA GLY A 145 -0.45 8.01 -5.47
C GLY A 145 0.95 8.10 -6.07
N LYS A 146 1.33 7.12 -6.90
CA LYS A 146 2.58 7.14 -7.66
C LYS A 146 2.70 8.39 -8.53
N ILE A 147 1.68 8.68 -9.33
CA ILE A 147 1.68 9.85 -10.22
C ILE A 147 1.88 11.15 -9.42
N LEU A 148 1.21 11.29 -8.26
CA LEU A 148 1.37 12.48 -7.42
C LEU A 148 2.80 12.64 -6.90
N LEU A 149 3.41 11.58 -6.37
CA LEU A 149 4.78 11.60 -5.86
C LEU A 149 5.79 11.91 -6.97
N GLU A 150 5.62 11.32 -8.14
CA GLU A 150 6.49 11.58 -9.30
C GLU A 150 6.35 13.00 -9.85
N ARG A 151 5.14 13.60 -9.79
CA ARG A 151 4.93 15.02 -10.12
C ARG A 151 5.69 15.96 -9.20
N LEU A 152 5.98 15.56 -7.96
CA LEU A 152 6.86 16.28 -7.03
C LEU A 152 8.34 15.94 -7.23
N GLY A 153 8.68 15.08 -8.20
CA GLY A 153 10.04 14.69 -8.51
C GLY A 153 10.58 13.51 -7.69
N ALA A 154 9.76 12.85 -6.88
CA ALA A 154 10.17 11.66 -6.16
C ALA A 154 10.31 10.44 -7.09
N ASN A 155 11.06 9.44 -6.63
CA ASN A 155 11.20 8.14 -7.28
C ASN A 155 10.44 7.10 -6.46
N VAL A 156 9.32 6.62 -6.98
CA VAL A 156 8.57 5.51 -6.38
C VAL A 156 9.27 4.21 -6.73
N VAL A 157 9.95 3.62 -5.75
CA VAL A 157 10.79 2.43 -5.97
C VAL A 157 10.01 1.14 -5.93
N GLU A 158 8.91 1.08 -5.18
CA GLU A 158 8.03 -0.08 -5.06
C GLU A 158 6.67 0.32 -4.51
N ALA A 159 5.62 -0.41 -4.90
CA ALA A 159 4.34 -0.44 -4.23
C ALA A 159 4.30 -1.66 -3.30
N ALA A 160 3.72 -1.52 -2.12
CA ALA A 160 3.65 -2.58 -1.13
C ALA A 160 2.26 -2.71 -0.51
N ALA A 161 1.78 -3.93 -0.33
CA ALA A 161 0.52 -4.20 0.35
C ALA A 161 0.59 -5.48 1.20
N ILE A 162 -0.37 -5.65 2.09
CA ILE A 162 -0.53 -6.93 2.80
C ILE A 162 -1.07 -7.97 1.83
N ILE A 163 -2.07 -7.60 1.03
CA ILE A 163 -2.86 -8.52 0.19
C ILE A 163 -2.75 -8.11 -1.28
N ASP A 164 -2.46 -9.07 -2.16
CA ASP A 164 -2.74 -8.98 -3.60
C ASP A 164 -3.99 -9.79 -3.93
N LEU A 165 -4.79 -9.25 -4.83
CA LEU A 165 -5.92 -9.93 -5.48
C LEU A 165 -5.56 -10.10 -6.97
N PRO A 166 -4.82 -11.16 -7.34
CA PRO A 166 -4.21 -11.28 -8.67
C PRO A 166 -5.22 -11.43 -9.80
N ASP A 167 -6.47 -11.84 -9.48
CA ASP A 167 -7.56 -11.93 -10.44
C ASP A 167 -8.11 -10.54 -10.83
N LEU A 168 -7.75 -9.50 -10.08
CA LEU A 168 -8.07 -8.11 -10.37
C LEU A 168 -6.95 -7.42 -11.15
N VAL A 169 -7.28 -6.30 -11.80
CA VAL A 169 -6.33 -5.64 -12.73
C VAL A 169 -5.25 -4.79 -12.04
N GLY A 170 -5.39 -4.46 -10.76
CA GLY A 170 -4.54 -3.48 -10.08
C GLY A 170 -3.07 -3.84 -10.05
N SER A 171 -2.73 -5.06 -9.67
CA SER A 171 -1.34 -5.53 -9.64
C SER A 171 -0.72 -5.61 -11.05
N LYS A 172 -1.52 -5.94 -12.05
CA LYS A 172 -1.10 -5.93 -13.45
C LYS A 172 -0.79 -4.52 -13.93
N LEU A 173 -1.66 -3.54 -13.64
CA LEU A 173 -1.47 -2.14 -14.01
C LEU A 173 -0.18 -1.56 -13.40
N LEU A 174 0.11 -1.85 -12.14
CA LEU A 174 1.36 -1.42 -11.50
C LEU A 174 2.58 -2.00 -12.21
N ARG A 175 2.58 -3.30 -12.50
CA ARG A 175 3.69 -3.98 -13.20
C ARG A 175 3.88 -3.43 -14.62
N GLU A 176 2.81 -3.20 -15.37
CA GLU A 176 2.85 -2.59 -16.72
C GLU A 176 3.37 -1.15 -16.69
N ALA A 177 3.11 -0.41 -15.61
CA ALA A 177 3.67 0.92 -15.38
C ALA A 177 5.13 0.89 -14.87
N GLY A 178 5.76 -0.29 -14.79
CA GLY A 178 7.14 -0.45 -14.36
C GLY A 178 7.34 -0.30 -12.85
N VAL A 179 6.28 -0.38 -12.04
CA VAL A 179 6.37 -0.33 -10.56
C VAL A 179 6.47 -1.75 -10.03
N PRO A 180 7.57 -2.12 -9.37
CA PRO A 180 7.64 -3.36 -8.63
C PRO A 180 6.54 -3.40 -7.56
N LEU A 181 5.97 -4.57 -7.33
CA LEU A 181 4.95 -4.78 -6.32
C LEU A 181 5.43 -5.87 -5.34
N TYR A 182 5.38 -5.55 -4.06
CA TYR A 182 5.58 -6.50 -2.98
C TYR A 182 4.29 -6.69 -2.19
N THR A 183 3.88 -7.94 -1.99
CA THR A 183 2.72 -8.29 -1.17
C THR A 183 3.07 -9.43 -0.23
N VAL A 184 2.46 -9.44 0.95
CA VAL A 184 2.71 -10.46 1.97
C VAL A 184 1.98 -11.75 1.64
N CYS A 185 0.74 -11.66 1.18
CA CYS A 185 -0.07 -12.81 0.79
C CYS A 185 -0.98 -12.48 -0.39
N GLU A 186 -1.52 -13.54 -1.01
CA GLU A 186 -2.42 -13.45 -2.15
C GLU A 186 -3.72 -14.20 -1.83
N PHE A 187 -4.85 -13.68 -2.30
CA PHE A 187 -6.13 -14.34 -2.25
C PHE A 187 -6.70 -14.46 -3.66
N ALA A 188 -7.10 -15.67 -4.04
CA ALA A 188 -7.81 -15.91 -5.29
C ALA A 188 -9.31 -15.66 -5.11
N GLY A 189 -9.98 -15.22 -6.17
CA GLY A 189 -11.42 -14.96 -6.19
C GLY A 189 -11.81 -13.52 -5.85
N TYR A 190 -13.05 -13.21 -6.20
CA TYR A 190 -13.68 -11.91 -5.98
C TYR A 190 -14.48 -11.93 -4.68
#